data_094bf0ddad11443fb8e60e6427f05cce
#
_entry.id   094bf0ddad11443fb8e60e6427f05cce
#
_cell.length_a   1.000
_cell.length_b   1.000
_cell.length_c   1.000
_cell.angle_alpha   90.00
_cell.angle_beta   90.00
_cell.angle_gamma   90.00
#
_symmetry.space_group_name_H-M   'P 1'
#
loop_
_entity.id
_entity.type
_entity.pdbx_description
1 polymer ?
#
loop_
_entity_poly.entity_id
_entity_poly.type
_entity_poly.pdbx_seq_one_letter_code
_entity_poly.pdbx_strand_id
1 'polypeptide(L)'
;LSLKLTKEYPQLSTFEKSLEAIKNDEQLSEALETIPYNLLFDLAVDDSYQITDVTVIKLINKNKFKENILGYFDEIAIFKDRKKVIKEALDLYEKEYFAGCLCLLHSQLEGIITDYLLHKKIIKEEFDEYKKTHYIKYNGNIKNKNDKVSGLFKKIDLSKNINKNFLRLKEYKLDSNENIQFWDARNKVLHGSNINDFNDKTCFIVFIWINSILTSIKEEFGS
;
A
#
# COMPACT_ATOMS: atom_id res chain seq x y z
N LEU A 1 -3.51 15.49 -29.12
CA LEU A 1 -2.09 15.06 -29.08
C LEU A 1 -1.94 13.54 -29.09
N SER A 2 -2.80 12.81 -28.37
CA SER A 2 -2.73 11.33 -28.24
C SER A 2 -2.86 10.60 -29.58
N LEU A 3 -3.83 10.93 -30.41
CA LEU A 3 -4.09 10.30 -31.72
C LEU A 3 -2.96 10.46 -32.77
N LYS A 4 -2.13 11.50 -32.63
CA LYS A 4 -0.98 11.72 -33.52
C LYS A 4 0.22 10.88 -33.08
N LEU A 5 0.45 10.78 -31.78
CA LEU A 5 1.53 9.99 -31.17
C LEU A 5 1.31 8.48 -31.38
N THR A 6 0.08 7.99 -31.30
CA THR A 6 -0.23 6.56 -31.51
C THR A 6 -0.09 6.10 -32.97
N LYS A 7 -0.18 7.02 -33.95
CA LYS A 7 0.11 6.71 -35.36
C LYS A 7 1.61 6.61 -35.64
N GLU A 8 2.43 7.43 -34.98
CA GLU A 8 3.87 7.40 -35.10
C GLU A 8 4.52 6.26 -34.28
N TYR A 9 3.88 5.85 -33.17
CA TYR A 9 4.37 4.82 -32.26
C TYR A 9 3.26 3.78 -31.96
N PRO A 10 3.10 2.76 -32.82
CA PRO A 10 2.08 1.72 -32.63
C PRO A 10 2.14 1.01 -31.28
N GLN A 11 3.34 0.93 -30.70
CA GLN A 11 3.59 0.33 -29.40
C GLN A 11 2.84 1.04 -28.26
N LEU A 12 2.69 2.37 -28.34
CA LEU A 12 1.91 3.14 -27.37
C LEU A 12 0.42 2.75 -27.41
N SER A 13 -0.12 2.48 -28.60
CA SER A 13 -1.50 2.03 -28.74
C SER A 13 -1.71 0.64 -28.12
N THR A 14 -0.74 -0.26 -28.25
CA THR A 14 -0.79 -1.58 -27.63
C THR A 14 -0.73 -1.47 -26.11
N PHE A 15 0.15 -0.64 -25.60
CA PHE A 15 0.29 -0.36 -24.19
C PHE A 15 -0.99 0.24 -23.57
N GLU A 16 -1.56 1.28 -24.19
CA GLU A 16 -2.80 1.92 -23.71
C GLU A 16 -3.98 0.93 -23.69
N LYS A 17 -4.15 0.13 -24.74
CA LYS A 17 -5.20 -0.89 -24.79
C LYS A 17 -5.02 -1.97 -23.72
N SER A 18 -3.80 -2.38 -23.45
CA SER A 18 -3.55 -3.36 -22.40
C SER A 18 -3.81 -2.81 -21.00
N LEU A 19 -3.49 -1.52 -20.75
CA LEU A 19 -3.86 -0.85 -19.50
C LEU A 19 -5.38 -0.74 -19.32
N GLU A 20 -6.11 -0.43 -20.40
CA GLU A 20 -7.57 -0.38 -20.35
C GLU A 20 -8.19 -1.77 -20.06
N ALA A 21 -7.60 -2.83 -20.60
CA ALA A 21 -8.06 -4.19 -20.32
C ALA A 21 -7.88 -4.58 -18.84
N ILE A 22 -6.76 -4.20 -18.23
CA ILE A 22 -6.49 -4.46 -16.82
C ILE A 22 -7.39 -3.62 -15.90
N LYS A 23 -7.81 -2.43 -16.33
CA LYS A 23 -8.77 -1.60 -15.58
C LYS A 23 -10.13 -2.28 -15.34
N ASN A 24 -10.43 -3.35 -16.06
CA ASN A 24 -11.59 -4.18 -15.81
C ASN A 24 -11.39 -5.19 -14.66
N ASP A 25 -10.14 -5.44 -14.23
CA ASP A 25 -9.86 -6.15 -12.98
C ASP A 25 -9.86 -5.12 -11.83
N GLU A 26 -10.90 -5.15 -11.03
CA GLU A 26 -11.17 -4.16 -9.99
C GLU A 26 -10.02 -3.99 -8.99
N GLN A 27 -9.38 -5.10 -8.59
CA GLN A 27 -8.27 -5.09 -7.63
C GLN A 27 -6.97 -4.54 -8.23
N LEU A 28 -6.70 -4.85 -9.49
CA LEU A 28 -5.48 -4.38 -10.18
C LEU A 28 -5.62 -2.95 -10.70
N SER A 29 -6.82 -2.57 -11.14
CA SER A 29 -7.11 -1.20 -11.60
C SER A 29 -6.73 -0.16 -10.55
N GLU A 30 -7.16 -0.38 -9.33
CA GLU A 30 -6.89 0.53 -8.22
C GLU A 30 -5.39 0.58 -7.88
N ALA A 31 -4.73 -0.57 -7.87
CA ALA A 31 -3.29 -0.65 -7.67
C ALA A 31 -2.52 0.13 -8.76
N LEU A 32 -2.95 0.03 -10.02
CA LEU A 32 -2.27 0.68 -11.15
C LEU A 32 -2.32 2.21 -11.08
N GLU A 33 -3.38 2.81 -10.54
CA GLU A 33 -3.51 4.26 -10.43
C GLU A 33 -2.40 4.90 -9.57
N THR A 34 -1.80 4.13 -8.66
CA THR A 34 -0.74 4.62 -7.79
C THR A 34 0.67 4.35 -8.32
N ILE A 35 0.79 3.55 -9.38
CA ILE A 35 2.09 3.25 -9.97
C ILE A 35 2.44 4.35 -10.99
N PRO A 36 3.63 4.96 -10.89
CA PRO A 36 4.07 5.91 -11.91
C PRO A 36 4.02 5.31 -13.31
N TYR A 37 3.44 6.04 -14.26
CA TYR A 37 3.23 5.59 -15.63
C TYR A 37 4.51 5.11 -16.32
N ASN A 38 5.65 5.75 -16.03
CA ASN A 38 6.94 5.35 -16.54
C ASN A 38 7.40 3.97 -16.04
N LEU A 39 7.04 3.57 -14.82
CA LEU A 39 7.33 2.23 -14.32
C LEU A 39 6.50 1.15 -15.03
N LEU A 40 5.21 1.46 -15.27
CA LEU A 40 4.34 0.57 -16.04
C LEU A 40 4.82 0.44 -17.48
N PHE A 41 5.28 1.54 -18.10
CA PHE A 41 5.81 1.52 -19.44
C PHE A 41 7.11 0.73 -19.53
N ASP A 42 8.06 0.93 -18.60
CA ASP A 42 9.30 0.15 -18.53
C ASP A 42 9.02 -1.35 -18.37
N LEU A 43 7.98 -1.70 -17.58
CA LEU A 43 7.53 -3.08 -17.43
C LEU A 43 6.98 -3.66 -18.74
N ALA A 44 6.19 -2.87 -19.47
CA ALA A 44 5.57 -3.28 -20.73
C ALA A 44 6.59 -3.50 -21.85
N VAL A 45 7.70 -2.75 -21.88
CA VAL A 45 8.76 -2.90 -22.87
C VAL A 45 9.31 -4.34 -22.89
N ASP A 46 9.42 -4.97 -21.73
CA ASP A 46 9.91 -6.34 -21.61
C ASP A 46 8.89 -7.38 -22.11
N ASP A 47 7.61 -7.02 -22.25
CA ASP A 47 6.53 -7.92 -22.68
C ASP A 47 5.78 -7.40 -23.93
N SER A 48 6.55 -7.02 -24.94
CA SER A 48 6.03 -6.59 -26.25
C SER A 48 4.98 -5.46 -26.16
N TYR A 49 5.16 -4.55 -25.19
CA TYR A 49 4.27 -3.44 -24.87
C TYR A 49 2.85 -3.87 -24.39
N GLN A 50 2.73 -5.09 -23.89
CA GLN A 50 1.51 -5.58 -23.27
C GLN A 50 1.66 -5.57 -21.76
N ILE A 51 0.60 -5.16 -21.07
CA ILE A 51 0.47 -5.29 -19.63
C ILE A 51 -0.70 -6.22 -19.35
N THR A 52 -0.42 -7.30 -18.63
CA THR A 52 -1.40 -8.26 -18.15
C THR A 52 -1.33 -8.27 -16.62
N ASP A 53 -2.30 -8.89 -15.96
CA ASP A 53 -2.27 -9.12 -14.52
C ASP A 53 -0.97 -9.82 -14.08
N VAL A 54 -0.54 -10.83 -14.83
CA VAL A 54 0.73 -11.55 -14.58
C VAL A 54 1.94 -10.62 -14.72
N THR A 55 1.94 -9.74 -15.72
CA THR A 55 3.04 -8.80 -15.95
C THR A 55 3.12 -7.75 -14.83
N VAL A 56 1.97 -7.25 -14.40
CA VAL A 56 1.89 -6.24 -13.32
C VAL A 56 2.42 -6.78 -12.00
N ILE A 57 2.08 -8.01 -11.66
CA ILE A 57 2.58 -8.65 -10.43
C ILE A 57 4.12 -8.72 -10.42
N LYS A 58 4.74 -8.94 -11.58
CA LYS A 58 6.20 -8.95 -11.73
C LYS A 58 6.88 -7.60 -11.47
N LEU A 59 6.12 -6.51 -11.37
CA LEU A 59 6.66 -5.18 -11.05
C LEU A 59 7.49 -5.20 -9.76
N ILE A 60 7.07 -5.99 -8.78
CA ILE A 60 7.77 -6.10 -7.48
C ILE A 60 9.23 -6.57 -7.67
N ASN A 61 9.50 -7.39 -8.67
CA ASN A 61 10.83 -7.92 -8.95
C ASN A 61 11.74 -6.92 -9.69
N LYS A 62 11.21 -5.80 -10.17
CA LYS A 62 12.02 -4.78 -10.85
C LYS A 62 12.83 -3.97 -9.83
N ASN A 63 14.14 -3.86 -10.09
CA ASN A 63 15.05 -3.10 -9.23
C ASN A 63 14.55 -1.67 -9.00
N LYS A 64 14.07 -1.01 -10.04
CA LYS A 64 13.54 0.36 -9.96
C LYS A 64 12.36 0.50 -9.00
N PHE A 65 11.47 -0.49 -8.93
CA PHE A 65 10.39 -0.50 -7.95
C PHE A 65 10.93 -0.68 -6.53
N LYS A 66 11.86 -1.63 -6.33
CA LYS A 66 12.48 -1.89 -5.03
C LYS A 66 13.26 -0.68 -4.52
N GLU A 67 14.05 -0.06 -5.38
CA GLU A 67 14.79 1.17 -5.08
C GLU A 67 13.83 2.31 -4.68
N ASN A 68 12.72 2.47 -5.43
CA ASN A 68 11.73 3.49 -5.14
C ASN A 68 11.07 3.28 -3.78
N ILE A 69 10.55 2.06 -3.52
CA ILE A 69 9.87 1.79 -2.24
C ILE A 69 10.83 1.88 -1.05
N LEU A 70 12.07 1.40 -1.18
CA LEU A 70 13.08 1.50 -0.12
C LEU A 70 13.60 2.92 0.08
N GLY A 71 13.59 3.74 -0.98
CA GLY A 71 13.99 5.15 -0.93
C GLY A 71 13.11 5.98 -0.01
N TYR A 72 11.81 5.70 0.06
CA TYR A 72 10.92 6.41 1.00
C TYR A 72 11.35 6.27 2.45
N PHE A 73 11.91 5.12 2.83
CA PHE A 73 12.37 4.88 4.20
C PHE A 73 13.71 5.58 4.51
N ASP A 74 14.47 5.99 3.49
CA ASP A 74 15.64 6.85 3.67
C ASP A 74 15.25 8.31 3.79
N GLU A 75 14.25 8.74 3.02
CA GLU A 75 13.82 10.13 2.92
C GLU A 75 12.88 10.55 4.07
N ILE A 76 12.04 9.64 4.55
CA ILE A 76 11.07 9.91 5.61
C ILE A 76 11.62 9.37 6.95
N ALA A 77 12.26 10.25 7.72
CA ALA A 77 13.00 9.89 8.92
C ALA A 77 12.24 9.03 9.94
N ILE A 78 10.92 9.26 10.08
CA ILE A 78 10.07 8.51 11.04
C ILE A 78 9.90 7.02 10.66
N PHE A 79 10.25 6.63 9.44
CA PHE A 79 10.11 5.26 8.96
C PHE A 79 11.45 4.52 8.80
N LYS A 80 12.57 5.16 9.10
CA LYS A 80 13.91 4.62 8.84
C LYS A 80 14.11 3.20 9.38
N ASP A 81 13.61 2.93 10.57
CA ASP A 81 13.79 1.63 11.24
C ASP A 81 12.97 0.51 10.56
N ARG A 82 11.94 0.86 9.78
CA ARG A 82 11.11 -0.10 9.05
C ARG A 82 11.73 -0.59 7.75
N LYS A 83 12.74 0.13 7.23
CA LYS A 83 13.41 -0.21 5.97
C LYS A 83 13.88 -1.67 5.93
N LYS A 84 14.51 -2.13 7.03
CA LYS A 84 15.01 -3.51 7.13
C LYS A 84 13.89 -4.53 6.97
N VAL A 85 12.73 -4.30 7.58
CA VAL A 85 11.60 -5.24 7.54
C VAL A 85 10.95 -5.26 6.15
N ILE A 86 10.84 -4.10 5.49
CA ILE A 86 10.33 -4.03 4.10
C ILE A 86 11.29 -4.73 3.13
N LYS A 87 12.62 -4.57 3.33
CA LYS A 87 13.60 -5.31 2.55
C LYS A 87 13.46 -6.82 2.73
N GLU A 88 13.26 -7.27 3.96
CA GLU A 88 13.02 -8.69 4.27
C GLU A 88 11.73 -9.20 3.60
N ALA A 89 10.67 -8.40 3.57
CA ALA A 89 9.44 -8.75 2.86
C ALA A 89 9.68 -8.90 1.34
N LEU A 90 10.49 -8.01 0.72
CA LEU A 90 10.88 -8.12 -0.68
C LEU A 90 11.71 -9.40 -0.94
N ASP A 91 12.66 -9.71 -0.06
CA ASP A 91 13.48 -10.92 -0.17
C ASP A 91 12.63 -12.21 -0.04
N LEU A 92 11.61 -12.20 0.81
CA LEU A 92 10.66 -13.31 0.94
C LEU A 92 9.77 -13.44 -0.29
N TYR A 93 9.33 -12.32 -0.87
CA TYR A 93 8.56 -12.33 -2.10
C TYR A 93 9.35 -12.95 -3.27
N GLU A 94 10.61 -12.56 -3.44
CA GLU A 94 11.48 -13.10 -4.48
C GLU A 94 11.70 -14.62 -4.36
N LYS A 95 11.68 -15.13 -3.12
CA LYS A 95 11.81 -16.56 -2.81
C LYS A 95 10.47 -17.29 -2.80
N GLU A 96 9.40 -16.63 -3.20
CA GLU A 96 8.03 -17.17 -3.21
C GLU A 96 7.52 -17.62 -1.83
N TYR A 97 8.08 -17.09 -0.74
CA TYR A 97 7.62 -17.32 0.63
C TYR A 97 6.49 -16.35 0.99
N PHE A 98 5.39 -16.43 0.22
CA PHE A 98 4.29 -15.47 0.27
C PHE A 98 3.62 -15.36 1.63
N ALA A 99 3.51 -16.43 2.39
CA ALA A 99 2.93 -16.38 3.74
C ALA A 99 3.73 -15.45 4.68
N GLY A 100 5.06 -15.63 4.73
CA GLY A 100 5.94 -14.76 5.52
C GLY A 100 5.94 -13.33 5.02
N CYS A 101 6.03 -13.15 3.70
CA CYS A 101 5.95 -11.85 3.05
C CYS A 101 4.67 -11.10 3.45
N LEU A 102 3.52 -11.73 3.26
CA LEU A 102 2.22 -11.10 3.50
C LEU A 102 2.00 -10.73 4.98
N CYS A 103 2.42 -11.58 5.91
CA CYS A 103 2.37 -11.27 7.33
C CYS A 103 3.22 -10.04 7.69
N LEU A 104 4.45 -9.93 7.15
CA LEU A 104 5.29 -8.76 7.34
C LEU A 104 4.64 -7.51 6.74
N LEU A 105 4.17 -7.59 5.50
CA LEU A 105 3.56 -6.46 4.81
C LEU A 105 2.35 -5.90 5.55
N HIS A 106 1.43 -6.75 6.01
CA HIS A 106 0.27 -6.29 6.77
C HIS A 106 0.64 -5.63 8.10
N SER A 107 1.65 -6.15 8.79
CA SER A 107 2.15 -5.54 10.01
C SER A 107 2.80 -4.18 9.74
N GLN A 108 3.56 -4.06 8.65
CA GLN A 108 4.23 -2.82 8.28
C GLN A 108 3.25 -1.76 7.76
N LEU A 109 2.25 -2.14 6.99
CA LEU A 109 1.19 -1.22 6.54
C LEU A 109 0.52 -0.54 7.73
N GLU A 110 0.09 -1.30 8.73
CA GLU A 110 -0.51 -0.73 9.94
C GLU A 110 0.49 0.09 10.75
N GLY A 111 1.73 -0.37 10.84
CA GLY A 111 2.80 0.31 11.56
C GLY A 111 3.16 1.67 10.95
N ILE A 112 3.28 1.77 9.63
CA ILE A 112 3.56 3.02 8.91
C ILE A 112 2.48 4.06 9.21
N ILE A 113 1.20 3.67 9.12
CA ILE A 113 0.09 4.58 9.41
C ILE A 113 0.10 4.98 10.89
N THR A 114 0.43 4.06 11.78
CA THR A 114 0.53 4.35 13.22
C THR A 114 1.62 5.38 13.51
N ASP A 115 2.82 5.19 12.98
CA ASP A 115 3.95 6.11 13.19
C ASP A 115 3.63 7.51 12.63
N TYR A 116 2.99 7.56 11.45
CA TYR A 116 2.54 8.81 10.87
C TYR A 116 1.56 9.56 11.78
N LEU A 117 0.52 8.87 12.29
CA LEU A 117 -0.46 9.46 13.19
C LEU A 117 0.14 9.89 14.53
N LEU A 118 1.10 9.15 15.07
CA LEU A 118 1.85 9.51 16.27
C LEU A 118 2.69 10.77 16.03
N HIS A 119 3.41 10.83 14.91
CA HIS A 119 4.20 12.00 14.50
C HIS A 119 3.32 13.26 14.37
N LYS A 120 2.15 13.13 13.76
CA LYS A 120 1.15 14.22 13.66
C LYS A 120 0.44 14.53 14.97
N LYS A 121 0.74 13.82 16.05
CA LYS A 121 0.09 13.97 17.37
C LYS A 121 -1.43 13.80 17.34
N ILE A 122 -1.94 13.05 16.38
CA ILE A 122 -3.37 12.72 16.27
C ILE A 122 -3.75 11.60 17.23
N ILE A 123 -2.81 10.67 17.40
CA ILE A 123 -2.91 9.61 18.40
C ILE A 123 -1.72 9.70 19.36
N LYS A 124 -1.86 9.09 20.49
CA LYS A 124 -0.78 8.93 21.47
C LYS A 124 -0.80 7.52 22.06
N GLU A 125 0.37 7.10 22.51
CA GLU A 125 0.53 5.88 23.27
C GLU A 125 0.32 6.16 24.75
N GLU A 126 -0.44 5.30 25.42
CA GLU A 126 -0.62 5.32 26.86
C GLU A 126 -0.42 3.93 27.44
N PHE A 127 0.03 3.90 28.69
CA PHE A 127 0.17 2.67 29.46
C PHE A 127 -1.05 2.44 30.34
N ASP A 128 -1.64 1.25 30.24
CA ASP A 128 -2.73 0.82 31.09
C ASP A 128 -2.15 0.13 32.32
N GLU A 129 -2.11 0.84 33.44
CA GLU A 129 -1.51 0.36 34.70
C GLU A 129 -2.21 -0.92 35.23
N TYR A 130 -3.48 -1.06 34.97
CA TYR A 130 -4.25 -2.22 35.41
C TYR A 130 -3.96 -3.46 34.55
N LYS A 131 -3.95 -3.30 33.23
CA LYS A 131 -3.68 -4.39 32.29
C LYS A 131 -2.20 -4.62 32.02
N LYS A 132 -1.34 -3.72 32.52
CA LYS A 132 0.12 -3.72 32.25
C LYS A 132 0.44 -3.79 30.73
N THR A 133 -0.31 -3.09 29.91
CA THR A 133 -0.18 -3.06 28.45
C THR A 133 -0.21 -1.64 27.91
N HIS A 134 0.56 -1.41 26.85
CA HIS A 134 0.46 -0.18 26.09
C HIS A 134 -0.76 -0.24 25.15
N TYR A 135 -1.39 0.90 24.95
CA TYR A 135 -2.47 1.04 23.98
C TYR A 135 -2.43 2.41 23.31
N ILE A 136 -3.02 2.49 22.14
CA ILE A 136 -3.09 3.72 21.36
C ILE A 136 -4.46 4.33 21.52
N LYS A 137 -4.50 5.64 21.76
CA LYS A 137 -5.73 6.41 21.82
C LYS A 137 -5.66 7.70 21.02
N TYR A 138 -6.81 8.28 20.72
CA TYR A 138 -6.93 9.61 20.12
C TYR A 138 -6.38 10.69 21.06
N ASN A 139 -5.65 11.66 20.52
CA ASN A 139 -5.02 12.74 21.30
C ASN A 139 -5.88 14.01 21.43
N GLY A 140 -7.14 13.98 21.03
CA GLY A 140 -8.07 15.11 21.13
C GLY A 140 -8.95 15.08 22.38
N ASN A 141 -9.54 16.25 22.72
CA ASN A 141 -10.56 16.37 23.76
C ASN A 141 -11.91 15.87 23.24
N ILE A 142 -12.07 14.56 23.11
CA ILE A 142 -13.37 13.98 22.79
C ILE A 142 -14.07 13.58 24.10
N LYS A 143 -15.35 13.91 24.20
CA LYS A 143 -16.17 13.70 25.40
C LYS A 143 -16.37 12.22 25.80
N ASN A 144 -15.87 11.26 24.98
CA ASN A 144 -16.04 9.83 25.23
C ASN A 144 -14.73 9.18 25.68
N LYS A 145 -14.70 8.72 26.91
CA LYS A 145 -13.54 8.12 27.60
C LYS A 145 -12.97 6.83 27.00
N ASN A 146 -13.51 6.30 25.89
CA ASN A 146 -13.14 4.98 25.34
C ASN A 146 -12.54 5.02 23.92
N ASP A 147 -11.91 6.12 23.52
CA ASP A 147 -11.39 6.24 22.15
C ASP A 147 -10.03 5.52 21.94
N LYS A 148 -10.00 4.23 22.25
CA LYS A 148 -8.91 3.37 21.77
C LYS A 148 -8.92 3.34 20.25
N VAL A 149 -7.79 3.65 19.67
CA VAL A 149 -7.56 3.55 18.23
C VAL A 149 -6.97 2.17 17.97
N SER A 150 -7.83 1.20 17.76
CA SER A 150 -7.43 -0.17 17.42
C SER A 150 -7.80 -0.48 15.98
N GLY A 151 -6.90 -1.21 15.32
CA GLY A 151 -7.10 -1.70 13.96
C GLY A 151 -6.80 -0.68 12.86
N LEU A 152 -6.47 -1.23 11.70
CA LEU A 152 -6.02 -0.51 10.52
C LEU A 152 -7.09 0.47 10.01
N PHE A 153 -8.34 0.04 9.97
CA PHE A 153 -9.46 0.85 9.44
C PHE A 153 -9.60 2.20 10.14
N LYS A 154 -9.65 2.21 11.48
CA LYS A 154 -9.78 3.45 12.25
C LYS A 154 -8.57 4.37 12.07
N LYS A 155 -7.38 3.80 11.91
CA LYS A 155 -6.14 4.56 11.63
C LYS A 155 -6.17 5.19 10.24
N ILE A 156 -6.60 4.48 9.21
CA ILE A 156 -6.78 5.03 7.86
C ILE A 156 -7.81 6.15 7.87
N ASP A 157 -8.94 5.96 8.53
CA ASP A 157 -9.98 6.98 8.63
C ASP A 157 -9.48 8.27 9.30
N LEU A 158 -8.70 8.15 10.36
CA LEU A 158 -8.03 9.30 10.97
C LEU A 158 -7.03 9.96 10.04
N SER A 159 -6.28 9.18 9.27
CA SER A 159 -5.27 9.69 8.32
C SER A 159 -5.90 10.50 7.18
N LYS A 160 -7.07 10.11 6.67
CA LYS A 160 -7.81 10.83 5.63
C LYS A 160 -8.14 12.27 6.03
N ASN A 161 -8.42 12.49 7.30
CA ASN A 161 -8.77 13.82 7.82
C ASN A 161 -7.57 14.76 7.88
N ILE A 162 -6.35 14.23 7.85
CA ILE A 162 -5.10 15.00 7.97
C ILE A 162 -4.47 15.23 6.61
N ASN A 163 -4.39 14.20 5.79
CA ASN A 163 -3.76 14.22 4.50
C ASN A 163 -4.80 13.91 3.41
N LYS A 164 -5.08 14.91 2.57
CA LYS A 164 -6.06 14.79 1.47
C LYS A 164 -5.67 13.72 0.46
N ASN A 165 -4.38 13.39 0.34
CA ASN A 165 -3.91 12.34 -0.55
C ASN A 165 -4.35 10.96 -0.06
N PHE A 166 -4.62 10.76 1.23
CA PHE A 166 -5.28 9.57 1.73
C PHE A 166 -6.74 9.45 1.28
N LEU A 167 -7.34 10.52 0.71
CA LEU A 167 -8.62 10.41 0.00
C LEU A 167 -8.49 9.55 -1.27
N ARG A 168 -7.31 9.48 -1.89
CA ARG A 168 -7.04 8.55 -2.98
C ARG A 168 -7.15 7.09 -2.52
N LEU A 169 -6.77 6.80 -1.27
CA LEU A 169 -7.04 5.51 -0.65
C LEU A 169 -8.55 5.25 -0.43
N LYS A 170 -9.38 6.29 -0.51
CA LYS A 170 -10.84 6.19 -0.53
C LYS A 170 -11.37 5.73 -1.87
N GLU A 171 -10.66 6.09 -2.95
CA GLU A 171 -10.92 5.64 -4.31
C GLU A 171 -10.57 4.15 -4.49
N TYR A 172 -9.73 3.58 -3.61
CA TYR A 172 -9.62 2.13 -3.43
C TYR A 172 -10.87 1.53 -2.75
N LYS A 173 -12.04 2.08 -3.08
CA LYS A 173 -13.34 1.65 -2.61
C LYS A 173 -13.34 1.13 -1.17
N LEU A 174 -12.60 1.87 -0.30
CA LEU A 174 -12.67 1.69 1.13
C LEU A 174 -14.07 2.04 1.67
N ASP A 175 -15.10 2.13 0.83
CA ASP A 175 -16.48 2.31 1.23
C ASP A 175 -17.15 0.98 1.58
N SER A 176 -17.52 0.93 2.80
CA SER A 176 -18.45 0.01 3.47
C SER A 176 -18.22 -1.49 3.32
N ASN A 177 -18.41 -2.10 2.17
CA ASN A 177 -18.36 -3.56 2.04
C ASN A 177 -16.98 -4.11 1.62
N GLU A 178 -16.23 -3.39 0.80
CA GLU A 178 -14.91 -3.81 0.32
C GLU A 178 -13.80 -3.55 1.34
N ASN A 179 -13.95 -2.53 2.16
CA ASN A 179 -13.09 -2.33 3.34
C ASN A 179 -13.18 -3.46 4.34
N ILE A 180 -14.38 -3.96 4.51
CA ILE A 180 -14.60 -5.13 5.34
C ILE A 180 -13.84 -6.31 4.74
N GLN A 181 -13.82 -6.45 3.42
CA GLN A 181 -13.10 -7.52 2.73
C GLN A 181 -11.58 -7.43 2.91
N PHE A 182 -10.96 -6.25 2.72
CA PHE A 182 -9.52 -6.10 2.95
C PHE A 182 -9.14 -6.29 4.42
N TRP A 183 -9.91 -5.72 5.33
CA TRP A 183 -9.70 -5.87 6.77
C TRP A 183 -9.94 -7.32 7.23
N ASP A 184 -10.96 -7.96 6.71
CA ASP A 184 -11.28 -9.36 6.99
C ASP A 184 -10.20 -10.29 6.41
N ALA A 185 -9.74 -10.05 5.18
CA ALA A 185 -8.63 -10.75 4.57
C ALA A 185 -7.34 -10.59 5.40
N ARG A 186 -7.00 -9.36 5.82
CA ARG A 186 -5.86 -9.11 6.71
C ARG A 186 -5.96 -9.90 8.01
N ASN A 187 -7.13 -9.88 8.66
CA ASN A 187 -7.30 -10.62 9.90
C ASN A 187 -7.20 -12.13 9.67
N LYS A 188 -7.81 -12.64 8.61
CA LYS A 188 -7.70 -14.06 8.22
C LYS A 188 -6.26 -14.48 7.96
N VAL A 189 -5.49 -13.63 7.27
CA VAL A 189 -4.06 -13.85 7.03
C VAL A 189 -3.29 -13.88 8.35
N LEU A 190 -3.42 -12.84 9.20
CA LEU A 190 -2.68 -12.73 10.45
C LEU A 190 -3.05 -13.81 11.48
N HIS A 191 -4.27 -14.33 11.42
CA HIS A 191 -4.74 -15.44 12.26
C HIS A 191 -4.56 -16.82 11.59
N GLY A 192 -4.00 -16.86 10.37
CA GLY A 192 -3.74 -18.11 9.66
C GLY A 192 -5.01 -18.88 9.24
N SER A 193 -6.16 -18.21 9.17
CA SER A 193 -7.44 -18.84 8.86
C SER A 193 -7.76 -18.94 7.37
N ASN A 194 -7.02 -18.23 6.51
CA ASN A 194 -7.16 -18.32 5.06
C ASN A 194 -5.80 -18.49 4.39
N ILE A 195 -5.47 -19.71 4.03
CA ILE A 195 -4.20 -20.05 3.37
C ILE A 195 -4.20 -19.75 1.87
N ASN A 196 -5.37 -19.56 1.25
CA ASN A 196 -5.48 -19.28 -0.19
C ASN A 196 -5.02 -17.88 -0.56
N ASP A 197 -4.99 -16.96 0.42
CA ASP A 197 -4.52 -15.58 0.22
C ASP A 197 -2.99 -15.47 0.24
N PHE A 198 -2.27 -16.54 0.60
CA PHE A 198 -0.82 -16.56 0.56
C PHE A 198 -0.30 -16.79 -0.86
N ASN A 199 -0.41 -15.77 -1.69
CA ASN A 199 -0.01 -15.81 -3.10
C ASN A 199 0.67 -14.51 -3.52
N ASP A 200 1.25 -14.50 -4.71
CA ASP A 200 1.97 -13.38 -5.30
C ASP A 200 1.08 -12.15 -5.51
N LYS A 201 -0.15 -12.34 -6.02
CA LYS A 201 -1.11 -11.26 -6.29
C LYS A 201 -1.47 -10.51 -5.00
N THR A 202 -1.77 -11.22 -3.92
CA THR A 202 -2.12 -10.60 -2.64
C THR A 202 -0.94 -9.84 -2.04
N CYS A 203 0.27 -10.40 -2.11
CA CYS A 203 1.49 -9.68 -1.70
C CYS A 203 1.69 -8.41 -2.53
N PHE A 204 1.54 -8.50 -3.86
CA PHE A 204 1.64 -7.36 -4.77
C PHE A 204 0.70 -6.22 -4.36
N ILE A 205 -0.57 -6.52 -4.14
CA ILE A 205 -1.59 -5.53 -3.74
C ILE A 205 -1.15 -4.80 -2.47
N VAL A 206 -0.65 -5.51 -1.46
CA VAL A 206 -0.22 -4.87 -0.21
C VAL A 206 1.06 -4.03 -0.40
N PHE A 207 2.01 -4.46 -1.24
CA PHE A 207 3.17 -3.64 -1.61
C PHE A 207 2.75 -2.32 -2.27
N ILE A 208 1.80 -2.37 -3.20
CA ILE A 208 1.29 -1.17 -3.86
C ILE A 208 0.57 -0.24 -2.88
N TRP A 209 -0.18 -0.79 -1.93
CA TRP A 209 -0.78 0.00 -0.85
C TRP A 209 0.28 0.72 -0.01
N ILE A 210 1.34 0.02 0.40
CA ILE A 210 2.45 0.62 1.14
C ILE A 210 3.10 1.73 0.29
N ASN A 211 3.37 1.46 -0.99
CA ASN A 211 3.95 2.44 -1.90
C ASN A 211 3.07 3.70 -2.02
N SER A 212 1.77 3.54 -2.20
CA SER A 212 0.81 4.64 -2.30
C SER A 212 0.77 5.50 -1.02
N ILE A 213 0.74 4.86 0.14
CA ILE A 213 0.75 5.56 1.44
C ILE A 213 2.04 6.34 1.62
N LEU A 214 3.19 5.73 1.32
CA LEU A 214 4.50 6.39 1.43
C LEU A 214 4.62 7.58 0.47
N THR A 215 4.13 7.44 -0.77
CA THR A 215 4.08 8.54 -1.74
C THR A 215 3.27 9.71 -1.19
N SER A 216 2.07 9.44 -0.68
CA SER A 216 1.20 10.47 -0.11
C SER A 216 1.81 11.17 1.09
N ILE A 217 2.50 10.44 1.95
CA ILE A 217 3.19 10.99 3.11
C ILE A 217 4.41 11.82 2.68
N LYS A 218 5.20 11.34 1.71
CA LYS A 218 6.35 12.07 1.19
C LYS A 218 5.98 13.44 0.60
N GLU A 219 4.91 13.51 -0.17
CA GLU A 219 4.41 14.77 -0.74
C GLU A 219 4.14 15.82 0.35
N GLU A 220 3.74 15.38 1.54
CA GLU A 220 3.50 16.28 2.68
C GLU A 220 4.80 16.71 3.39
N PHE A 221 5.81 15.84 3.46
CA PHE A 221 7.09 16.15 4.10
C PHE A 221 8.04 16.94 3.19
N GLY A 222 7.80 16.94 1.87
CA GLY A 222 8.59 17.66 0.86
C GLY A 222 8.07 19.05 0.51
N SER A 223 6.93 19.45 1.06
CA SER A 223 6.34 20.78 0.94
C SER A 223 6.63 21.63 2.17
#